data_2be2a38a77cebfc0dca5a3334ce78985
#
_entry.id   2be2a38a77cebfc0dca5a3334ce78985
#
_cell.length_a   1.000
_cell.length_b   1.000
_cell.length_c   1.000
_cell.angle_alpha   90.00
_cell.angle_beta   90.00
_cell.angle_gamma   90.00
#
_symmetry.space_group_name_H-M   'P 1'
#
loop_
_entity.id
_entity.type
_entity.pdbx_description
1 polymer ?
#
loop_
_entity_poly.entity_id
_entity_poly.type
_entity_poly.pdbx_seq_one_letter_code
_entity_poly.pdbx_strand_id
1 'polypeptide(L)'
;MALFDLPLEQLNSYLPDRDEPADFDEFWTRTLAEAREFDAAAEFTRYDLPLASVDVYDVSFAGWGGHRINGWFLVPRGAEGPVPCVMHYIGYSGGRGFPKDHLVWPAVGYAVFVMETRGHGGASPGSPGVTGDPYGGDSAQAPGMMTRGILDPDQYYYRRVFTDAVRAVDVAAAHPAVDAERIVASGGSQGGGIAQAAAALHPSIKAALIDVPFLTYFRRAVEITDKDPYQEIVRFLSTRRESAEQVFRTLSYFDGLNFAARGQVPALYSVALMDQICPPSTVFAAYNHWRGPKEISVWPWNGHEGGGGFQTEEQIRYLHKLLAEG
;
A
#
# COMPACT_ATOMS: atom_id res chain seq x y z
N MET A 1 17.02 -19.45 -3.97
CA MET A 1 17.17 -18.12 -4.60
C MET A 1 18.58 -17.63 -4.27
N ALA A 2 19.18 -16.86 -5.13
CA ALA A 2 20.53 -16.31 -4.89
C ALA A 2 20.44 -14.81 -4.66
N LEU A 3 21.48 -14.24 -4.06
CA LEU A 3 21.68 -12.79 -4.04
C LEU A 3 22.01 -12.36 -5.48
N PHE A 4 21.18 -11.52 -6.05
CA PHE A 4 21.26 -11.13 -7.48
C PHE A 4 21.39 -9.63 -7.69
N ASP A 5 21.07 -8.85 -6.66
CA ASP A 5 21.10 -7.38 -6.68
C ASP A 5 22.41 -6.84 -6.07
N LEU A 6 22.48 -5.57 -5.81
CA LEU A 6 23.65 -4.90 -5.24
C LEU A 6 24.01 -5.49 -3.86
N PRO A 7 25.30 -5.52 -3.50
CA PRO A 7 25.72 -5.86 -2.14
C PRO A 7 25.12 -4.91 -1.09
N LEU A 8 24.85 -5.43 0.12
CA LEU A 8 24.22 -4.66 1.20
C LEU A 8 24.95 -3.33 1.51
N GLU A 9 26.28 -3.33 1.47
CA GLU A 9 27.09 -2.13 1.67
C GLU A 9 26.74 -1.03 0.66
N GLN A 10 26.53 -1.40 -0.60
CA GLN A 10 26.13 -0.45 -1.65
C GLN A 10 24.66 -0.05 -1.50
N LEU A 11 23.79 -0.99 -1.11
CA LEU A 11 22.37 -0.72 -0.89
C LEU A 11 22.15 0.33 0.19
N ASN A 12 22.91 0.29 1.29
CA ASN A 12 22.79 1.24 2.40
C ASN A 12 22.96 2.72 1.98
N SER A 13 23.70 2.98 0.91
CA SER A 13 23.91 4.33 0.37
C SER A 13 23.30 4.55 -1.02
N TYR A 14 22.49 3.58 -1.49
CA TYR A 14 21.93 3.63 -2.84
C TYR A 14 20.83 4.68 -2.94
N LEU A 15 21.17 5.83 -3.50
CA LEU A 15 20.28 6.99 -3.65
C LEU A 15 20.28 7.44 -5.11
N PRO A 16 19.57 6.73 -6.00
CA PRO A 16 19.50 7.09 -7.41
C PRO A 16 18.71 8.36 -7.64
N ASP A 17 18.96 9.02 -8.77
CA ASP A 17 18.10 10.12 -9.23
C ASP A 17 16.66 9.65 -9.43
N ARG A 18 15.71 10.52 -9.18
CA ARG A 18 14.29 10.27 -9.34
C ARG A 18 13.75 10.83 -10.65
N ASP A 19 12.99 10.05 -11.35
CA ASP A 19 12.21 10.47 -12.51
C ASP A 19 10.92 11.13 -11.99
N GLU A 20 10.97 12.41 -11.62
CA GLU A 20 9.83 13.11 -11.04
C GLU A 20 9.21 14.08 -12.04
N PRO A 21 7.90 13.97 -12.33
CA PRO A 21 7.19 14.95 -13.14
C PRO A 21 7.19 16.32 -12.45
N ALA A 22 7.39 17.40 -13.24
CA ALA A 22 7.42 18.75 -12.68
C ALA A 22 6.10 19.17 -12.02
N ASP A 23 4.99 18.59 -12.45
CA ASP A 23 3.62 18.81 -11.97
C ASP A 23 3.11 17.70 -11.03
N PHE A 24 4.00 16.90 -10.42
CA PHE A 24 3.62 15.78 -9.56
C PHE A 24 2.68 16.21 -8.42
N ASP A 25 3.01 17.27 -7.71
CA ASP A 25 2.20 17.74 -6.58
C ASP A 25 0.87 18.34 -7.02
N GLU A 26 0.83 19.02 -8.16
CA GLU A 26 -0.39 19.55 -8.77
C GLU A 26 -1.30 18.41 -9.23
N PHE A 27 -0.74 17.38 -9.86
CA PHE A 27 -1.48 16.18 -10.28
C PHE A 27 -2.20 15.51 -9.10
N TRP A 28 -1.49 15.27 -8.00
CA TRP A 28 -2.08 14.61 -6.83
C TRP A 28 -3.06 15.52 -6.08
N THR A 29 -2.76 16.81 -5.97
CA THR A 29 -3.69 17.80 -5.37
C THR A 29 -5.02 17.83 -6.13
N ARG A 30 -4.97 17.93 -7.46
CA ARG A 30 -6.16 17.88 -8.33
C ARG A 30 -6.88 16.55 -8.20
N THR A 31 -6.17 15.45 -8.27
CA THR A 31 -6.73 14.10 -8.19
C THR A 31 -7.52 13.89 -6.89
N LEU A 32 -6.96 14.31 -5.77
CA LEU A 32 -7.63 14.16 -4.47
C LEU A 32 -8.80 15.13 -4.31
N ALA A 33 -8.71 16.34 -4.86
CA ALA A 33 -9.81 17.28 -4.88
C ALA A 33 -11.01 16.74 -5.67
N GLU A 34 -10.78 16.21 -6.88
CA GLU A 34 -11.81 15.55 -7.69
C GLU A 34 -12.50 14.39 -6.95
N ALA A 35 -11.73 13.57 -6.24
CA ALA A 35 -12.30 12.46 -5.49
C ALA A 35 -13.15 12.92 -4.29
N ARG A 36 -12.80 14.05 -3.67
CA ARG A 36 -13.54 14.63 -2.53
C ARG A 36 -14.81 15.38 -2.91
N GLU A 37 -15.08 15.56 -4.20
CA GLU A 37 -16.39 16.03 -4.69
C GLU A 37 -17.50 15.00 -4.38
N PHE A 38 -17.13 13.73 -4.21
CA PHE A 38 -18.04 12.67 -3.79
C PHE A 38 -18.00 12.53 -2.26
N ASP A 39 -19.17 12.56 -1.61
CA ASP A 39 -19.27 12.17 -0.20
C ASP A 39 -18.73 10.75 -0.04
N ALA A 40 -17.94 10.52 1.00
CA ALA A 40 -17.42 9.19 1.29
C ALA A 40 -18.56 8.18 1.57
N ALA A 41 -19.70 8.64 2.06
CA ALA A 41 -20.91 7.86 2.30
C ALA A 41 -20.57 6.49 2.92
N ALA A 42 -19.72 6.51 3.96
CA ALA A 42 -19.19 5.30 4.57
C ALA A 42 -20.28 4.55 5.34
N GLU A 43 -20.38 3.27 5.09
CA GLU A 43 -21.31 2.37 5.76
C GLU A 43 -20.51 1.32 6.53
N PHE A 44 -20.84 1.12 7.80
CA PHE A 44 -20.26 0.10 8.67
C PHE A 44 -21.36 -0.86 9.12
N THR A 45 -21.41 -2.03 8.52
CA THR A 45 -22.40 -3.06 8.84
C THR A 45 -21.76 -4.10 9.74
N ARG A 46 -22.33 -4.33 10.92
CA ARG A 46 -21.82 -5.36 11.82
C ARG A 46 -21.79 -6.72 11.13
N TYR A 47 -20.62 -7.35 11.14
CA TYR A 47 -20.43 -8.68 10.61
C TYR A 47 -20.46 -9.70 11.75
N ASP A 48 -21.39 -10.65 11.69
CA ASP A 48 -21.59 -11.66 12.74
C ASP A 48 -20.53 -12.77 12.63
N LEU A 49 -19.42 -12.53 13.31
CA LEU A 49 -18.36 -13.53 13.52
C LEU A 49 -18.09 -13.63 15.03
N PRO A 50 -18.23 -14.81 15.65
CA PRO A 50 -18.17 -14.97 17.11
C PRO A 50 -16.73 -14.89 17.65
N LEU A 51 -16.06 -13.75 17.47
CA LEU A 51 -14.77 -13.42 18.08
C LEU A 51 -15.00 -12.83 19.47
N ALA A 52 -14.30 -13.38 20.47
CA ALA A 52 -14.50 -12.98 21.87
C ALA A 52 -14.05 -11.55 22.16
N SER A 53 -12.93 -11.12 21.54
CA SER A 53 -12.23 -9.87 21.87
C SER A 53 -12.31 -8.79 20.78
N VAL A 54 -13.00 -9.03 19.67
CA VAL A 54 -13.00 -8.14 18.49
C VAL A 54 -14.41 -7.98 17.95
N ASP A 55 -14.80 -6.75 17.67
CA ASP A 55 -15.99 -6.43 16.88
C ASP A 55 -15.59 -6.22 15.43
N VAL A 56 -16.34 -6.83 14.50
CA VAL A 56 -16.06 -6.82 13.08
C VAL A 56 -17.17 -6.09 12.32
N TYR A 57 -16.77 -5.25 11.37
CA TYR A 57 -17.68 -4.56 10.47
C TYR A 57 -17.29 -4.80 9.01
N ASP A 58 -18.27 -5.12 8.19
CA ASP A 58 -18.18 -4.99 6.73
C ASP A 58 -18.31 -3.51 6.40
N VAL A 59 -17.32 -2.96 5.71
CA VAL A 59 -17.25 -1.54 5.39
C VAL A 59 -17.39 -1.34 3.90
N SER A 60 -18.09 -0.28 3.53
CA SER A 60 -18.20 0.18 2.15
C SER A 60 -18.17 1.71 2.14
N PHE A 61 -17.39 2.30 1.22
CA PHE A 61 -17.26 3.76 1.09
C PHE A 61 -17.02 4.17 -0.37
N ALA A 62 -17.24 5.45 -0.69
CA ALA A 62 -16.98 6.00 -2.01
C ALA A 62 -15.49 6.37 -2.16
N GLY A 63 -14.80 5.65 -3.05
CA GLY A 63 -13.45 5.95 -3.51
C GLY A 63 -13.43 6.87 -4.73
N TRP A 64 -12.44 6.68 -5.61
CA TRP A 64 -12.35 7.42 -6.87
C TRP A 64 -13.62 7.32 -7.70
N GLY A 65 -14.09 8.47 -8.19
CA GLY A 65 -15.30 8.56 -9.03
C GLY A 65 -16.60 8.17 -8.32
N GLY A 66 -16.62 8.17 -6.99
CA GLY A 66 -17.78 7.75 -6.19
C GLY A 66 -18.03 6.23 -6.17
N HIS A 67 -17.12 5.43 -6.75
CA HIS A 67 -17.28 3.96 -6.78
C HIS A 67 -17.12 3.35 -5.39
N ARG A 68 -17.94 2.34 -5.08
CA ARG A 68 -17.92 1.66 -3.79
C ARG A 68 -16.67 0.79 -3.64
N ILE A 69 -15.91 1.07 -2.59
CA ILE A 69 -14.77 0.28 -2.14
C ILE A 69 -15.17 -0.45 -0.88
N ASN A 70 -14.92 -1.75 -0.84
CA ASN A 70 -15.21 -2.55 0.33
C ASN A 70 -13.98 -2.69 1.23
N GLY A 71 -14.20 -3.03 2.50
CA GLY A 71 -13.15 -3.24 3.47
C GLY A 71 -13.64 -4.03 4.67
N TRP A 72 -12.72 -4.38 5.54
CA TRP A 72 -13.03 -4.83 6.89
C TRP A 72 -12.60 -3.76 7.89
N PHE A 73 -13.40 -3.56 8.93
CA PHE A 73 -13.00 -2.76 10.07
C PHE A 73 -13.15 -3.61 11.34
N LEU A 74 -12.04 -3.82 12.03
CA LEU A 74 -11.98 -4.62 13.25
C LEU A 74 -11.56 -3.73 14.41
N VAL A 75 -12.34 -3.76 15.50
CA VAL A 75 -12.11 -2.93 16.70
C VAL A 75 -11.96 -3.82 17.92
N PRO A 76 -10.97 -3.59 18.78
CA PRO A 76 -10.88 -4.27 20.06
C PRO A 76 -12.14 -4.04 20.89
N ARG A 77 -12.76 -5.13 21.37
CA ARG A 77 -13.95 -5.05 22.21
C ARG A 77 -13.58 -4.57 23.62
N GLY A 78 -14.34 -3.64 24.18
CA GLY A 78 -14.13 -3.12 25.53
C GLY A 78 -13.06 -2.05 25.63
N ALA A 79 -12.63 -1.45 24.52
CA ALA A 79 -11.80 -0.27 24.55
C ALA A 79 -12.53 0.90 25.24
N GLU A 80 -11.86 1.58 26.16
CA GLU A 80 -12.44 2.69 26.95
C GLU A 80 -12.41 4.05 26.20
N GLY A 81 -12.23 4.04 24.88
CA GLY A 81 -12.19 5.23 24.05
C GLY A 81 -11.64 4.95 22.66
N PRO A 82 -11.37 6.01 21.86
CA PRO A 82 -10.76 5.85 20.55
C PRO A 82 -9.38 5.21 20.66
N VAL A 83 -9.08 4.26 19.77
CA VAL A 83 -7.82 3.52 19.72
C VAL A 83 -7.00 3.87 18.47
N PRO A 84 -5.68 3.67 18.47
CA PRO A 84 -4.88 3.76 17.26
C PRO A 84 -5.44 2.87 16.16
N CYS A 85 -5.31 3.27 14.90
CA CYS A 85 -5.82 2.50 13.77
C CYS A 85 -4.72 2.20 12.76
N VAL A 86 -4.58 0.92 12.40
CA VAL A 86 -3.71 0.49 11.32
C VAL A 86 -4.53 0.38 10.03
N MET A 87 -4.21 1.20 9.05
CA MET A 87 -4.72 1.11 7.68
C MET A 87 -3.94 0.02 6.97
N HIS A 88 -4.55 -1.11 6.72
CA HIS A 88 -3.90 -2.26 6.08
C HIS A 88 -4.24 -2.31 4.59
N TYR A 89 -3.21 -2.20 3.75
CA TYR A 89 -3.30 -2.29 2.29
C TYR A 89 -2.78 -3.63 1.79
N ILE A 90 -3.42 -4.17 0.75
CA ILE A 90 -3.30 -5.57 0.35
C ILE A 90 -2.31 -5.73 -0.81
N GLY A 91 -1.59 -6.85 -0.83
CA GLY A 91 -0.68 -7.24 -1.88
C GLY A 91 -1.36 -7.47 -3.24
N TYR A 92 -0.58 -7.51 -4.31
CA TYR A 92 -1.06 -7.70 -5.68
C TYR A 92 -1.86 -9.01 -5.81
N SER A 93 -2.95 -8.97 -6.54
CA SER A 93 -3.93 -10.05 -6.74
C SER A 93 -4.79 -10.44 -5.54
N GLY A 94 -4.46 -10.03 -4.31
CA GLY A 94 -5.26 -10.31 -3.12
C GLY A 94 -6.49 -9.41 -2.99
N GLY A 95 -7.57 -9.94 -2.43
CA GLY A 95 -8.71 -9.19 -1.90
C GLY A 95 -8.57 -9.02 -0.38
N ARG A 96 -9.60 -8.47 0.27
CA ARG A 96 -9.62 -8.23 1.72
C ARG A 96 -9.61 -9.51 2.57
N GLY A 97 -9.79 -10.69 1.94
CA GLY A 97 -9.80 -11.99 2.62
C GLY A 97 -10.87 -12.09 3.69
N PHE A 98 -10.52 -12.72 4.79
CA PHE A 98 -11.45 -12.96 5.90
C PHE A 98 -11.04 -12.18 7.15
N PRO A 99 -11.99 -11.69 7.96
CA PRO A 99 -11.69 -10.93 9.18
C PRO A 99 -10.73 -11.64 10.14
N LYS A 100 -10.81 -12.97 10.23
CA LYS A 100 -9.93 -13.78 11.09
C LYS A 100 -8.43 -13.66 10.76
N ASP A 101 -8.11 -13.25 9.52
CA ASP A 101 -6.73 -13.14 9.06
C ASP A 101 -6.08 -11.79 9.49
N HIS A 102 -6.87 -10.87 10.05
CA HIS A 102 -6.47 -9.52 10.44
C HIS A 102 -6.50 -9.28 11.96
N LEU A 103 -6.33 -10.33 12.77
CA LEU A 103 -6.48 -10.24 14.23
C LEU A 103 -5.25 -9.74 14.99
N VAL A 104 -4.11 -9.61 14.33
CA VAL A 104 -2.85 -9.21 14.99
C VAL A 104 -2.99 -7.85 15.66
N TRP A 105 -3.44 -6.84 14.93
CA TRP A 105 -3.55 -5.47 15.45
C TRP A 105 -4.64 -5.35 16.53
N PRO A 106 -5.84 -5.91 16.39
CA PRO A 106 -6.81 -5.94 17.47
C PRO A 106 -6.33 -6.68 18.73
N ALA A 107 -5.48 -7.70 18.57
CA ALA A 107 -4.93 -8.42 19.72
C ALA A 107 -3.94 -7.58 20.55
N VAL A 108 -3.32 -6.57 19.94
CA VAL A 108 -2.43 -5.62 20.65
C VAL A 108 -3.11 -4.29 20.98
N GLY A 109 -4.43 -4.20 20.82
CA GLY A 109 -5.23 -3.05 21.24
C GLY A 109 -5.47 -1.97 20.19
N TYR A 110 -5.14 -2.21 18.91
CA TYR A 110 -5.37 -1.25 17.83
C TYR A 110 -6.56 -1.67 16.96
N ALA A 111 -7.30 -0.71 16.43
CA ALA A 111 -8.22 -1.01 15.34
C ALA A 111 -7.42 -1.32 14.06
N VAL A 112 -8.01 -2.10 13.16
CA VAL A 112 -7.47 -2.27 11.82
C VAL A 112 -8.56 -2.01 10.79
N PHE A 113 -8.23 -1.18 9.80
CA PHE A 113 -9.04 -0.94 8.63
C PHE A 113 -8.36 -1.57 7.41
N VAL A 114 -8.94 -2.64 6.89
CA VAL A 114 -8.43 -3.37 5.73
C VAL A 114 -9.14 -2.87 4.49
N MET A 115 -8.45 -2.13 3.65
CA MET A 115 -9.02 -1.66 2.38
C MET A 115 -8.87 -2.73 1.30
N GLU A 116 -9.96 -3.07 0.63
CA GLU A 116 -9.91 -3.92 -0.55
C GLU A 116 -9.44 -3.12 -1.77
N THR A 117 -8.43 -3.62 -2.46
CA THR A 117 -7.94 -2.99 -3.68
C THR A 117 -8.89 -3.31 -4.84
N ARG A 118 -9.48 -2.27 -5.46
CA ARG A 118 -10.41 -2.42 -6.57
C ARG A 118 -9.89 -3.33 -7.68
N GLY A 119 -10.74 -4.20 -8.20
CA GLY A 119 -10.41 -5.12 -9.29
C GLY A 119 -9.51 -6.30 -8.90
N HIS A 120 -9.04 -6.39 -7.66
CA HIS A 120 -8.27 -7.52 -7.15
C HIS A 120 -9.14 -8.57 -6.42
N GLY A 121 -8.54 -9.70 -6.03
CA GLY A 121 -9.21 -10.73 -5.23
C GLY A 121 -9.88 -11.85 -6.05
N GLY A 122 -9.79 -11.82 -7.36
CA GLY A 122 -10.36 -12.86 -8.23
C GLY A 122 -9.48 -14.09 -8.45
N ALA A 123 -8.23 -14.07 -8.04
CA ALA A 123 -7.25 -15.12 -8.32
C ALA A 123 -6.75 -15.89 -7.10
N SER A 124 -7.08 -15.46 -5.88
CA SER A 124 -6.60 -16.05 -4.65
C SER A 124 -7.73 -16.56 -3.77
N PRO A 125 -7.98 -17.88 -3.68
CA PRO A 125 -9.03 -18.43 -2.80
C PRO A 125 -8.79 -18.13 -1.30
N GLY A 126 -7.54 -17.94 -0.89
CA GLY A 126 -7.16 -17.60 0.49
C GLY A 126 -7.38 -16.13 0.82
N SER A 127 -7.51 -15.27 -0.18
CA SER A 127 -7.73 -13.83 -0.01
C SER A 127 -8.72 -13.32 -1.06
N PRO A 128 -10.02 -13.74 -0.97
CA PRO A 128 -11.03 -13.31 -1.91
C PRO A 128 -11.36 -11.82 -1.78
N GLY A 129 -11.84 -11.22 -2.87
CA GLY A 129 -12.30 -9.85 -2.92
C GLY A 129 -13.62 -9.74 -3.72
N VAL A 130 -14.34 -8.64 -3.50
CA VAL A 130 -15.62 -8.36 -4.16
C VAL A 130 -15.67 -6.98 -4.84
N THR A 131 -14.68 -6.11 -4.55
CA THR A 131 -14.63 -4.76 -5.14
C THR A 131 -14.23 -4.82 -6.61
N GLY A 132 -15.12 -4.42 -7.49
CA GLY A 132 -14.84 -4.27 -8.91
C GLY A 132 -14.06 -2.99 -9.24
N ASP A 133 -13.58 -2.87 -10.48
CA ASP A 133 -13.13 -1.62 -11.06
C ASP A 133 -13.96 -1.35 -12.34
N PRO A 134 -14.89 -0.39 -12.34
CA PRO A 134 -15.80 -0.16 -13.47
C PRO A 134 -15.10 0.15 -14.81
N TYR A 135 -13.86 0.61 -14.73
CA TYR A 135 -13.01 0.83 -15.91
C TYR A 135 -12.41 -0.47 -16.49
N GLY A 136 -12.56 -1.59 -15.79
CA GLY A 136 -12.07 -2.89 -16.20
C GLY A 136 -13.06 -4.03 -16.00
N GLY A 137 -14.26 -3.74 -15.47
CA GLY A 137 -15.33 -4.69 -15.15
C GLY A 137 -15.78 -4.60 -13.69
N ASP A 138 -17.04 -4.95 -13.43
CA ASP A 138 -17.72 -4.74 -12.14
C ASP A 138 -17.44 -5.84 -11.10
N SER A 139 -16.53 -6.74 -11.37
CA SER A 139 -16.18 -7.84 -10.46
C SER A 139 -14.68 -7.89 -10.16
N ALA A 140 -14.32 -8.60 -9.10
CA ALA A 140 -12.93 -8.95 -8.81
C ALA A 140 -12.33 -9.75 -9.98
N GLN A 141 -11.09 -9.44 -10.35
CA GLN A 141 -10.46 -9.95 -11.56
C GLN A 141 -9.14 -10.68 -11.23
N ALA A 142 -8.63 -11.40 -12.19
CA ALA A 142 -7.28 -11.94 -12.17
C ALA A 142 -6.24 -10.82 -12.40
N PRO A 143 -4.95 -11.04 -12.06
CA PRO A 143 -3.85 -10.09 -12.30
C PRO A 143 -3.76 -9.60 -13.76
N GLY A 144 -3.10 -8.47 -13.97
CA GLY A 144 -2.95 -7.78 -15.27
C GLY A 144 -3.21 -6.28 -15.13
N MET A 145 -3.05 -5.74 -13.92
CA MET A 145 -3.41 -4.35 -13.59
C MET A 145 -2.32 -3.33 -13.96
N MET A 146 -1.06 -3.78 -14.10
CA MET A 146 0.09 -2.88 -14.28
C MET A 146 0.03 -2.05 -15.57
N THR A 147 -0.71 -2.52 -16.56
CA THR A 147 -0.76 -1.86 -17.87
C THR A 147 -2.11 -1.20 -18.18
N ARG A 148 -3.05 -1.21 -17.23
CA ARG A 148 -4.37 -0.59 -17.43
C ARG A 148 -4.27 0.93 -17.42
N GLY A 149 -4.50 1.55 -18.59
CA GLY A 149 -4.39 2.99 -18.76
C GLY A 149 -2.95 3.52 -18.73
N ILE A 150 -1.93 2.68 -18.88
CA ILE A 150 -0.50 3.01 -18.71
C ILE A 150 0.02 4.10 -19.65
N LEU A 151 -0.71 4.43 -20.71
CA LEU A 151 -0.32 5.49 -21.64
C LEU A 151 -0.74 6.91 -21.20
N ASP A 152 -1.56 7.01 -20.15
CA ASP A 152 -2.09 8.29 -19.69
C ASP A 152 -2.17 8.29 -18.14
N PRO A 153 -1.48 9.19 -17.43
CA PRO A 153 -1.52 9.23 -15.97
C PRO A 153 -2.95 9.46 -15.43
N ASP A 154 -3.80 10.19 -16.17
CA ASP A 154 -5.18 10.42 -15.74
C ASP A 154 -6.07 9.16 -15.85
N GLN A 155 -5.69 8.19 -16.68
CA GLN A 155 -6.42 6.93 -16.88
C GLN A 155 -5.77 5.74 -16.17
N TYR A 156 -4.55 5.92 -15.66
CA TYR A 156 -3.82 4.80 -15.08
C TYR A 156 -4.51 4.22 -13.85
N TYR A 157 -4.51 2.91 -13.76
CA TYR A 157 -5.19 2.15 -12.71
C TYR A 157 -4.80 2.59 -11.29
N TYR A 158 -3.51 2.83 -11.04
CA TYR A 158 -3.04 3.22 -9.71
C TYR A 158 -3.40 4.65 -9.30
N ARG A 159 -3.83 5.52 -10.23
CA ARG A 159 -4.46 6.79 -9.85
C ARG A 159 -5.68 6.55 -8.97
N ARG A 160 -6.51 5.58 -9.37
CA ARG A 160 -7.72 5.20 -8.62
C ARG A 160 -7.37 4.52 -7.30
N VAL A 161 -6.44 3.55 -7.32
CA VAL A 161 -6.05 2.78 -6.13
C VAL A 161 -5.45 3.67 -5.04
N PHE A 162 -4.52 4.56 -5.37
CA PHE A 162 -3.91 5.46 -4.38
C PHE A 162 -4.92 6.49 -3.86
N THR A 163 -5.83 6.93 -4.70
CA THR A 163 -6.94 7.78 -4.27
C THR A 163 -7.87 7.04 -3.30
N ASP A 164 -8.23 5.79 -3.59
CA ASP A 164 -9.04 4.97 -2.68
C ASP A 164 -8.36 4.81 -1.32
N ALA A 165 -7.04 4.62 -1.32
CA ALA A 165 -6.26 4.49 -0.09
C ALA A 165 -6.31 5.76 0.77
N VAL A 166 -6.21 6.93 0.15
CA VAL A 166 -6.37 8.23 0.83
C VAL A 166 -7.79 8.40 1.36
N ARG A 167 -8.80 8.05 0.56
CA ARG A 167 -10.21 8.10 0.98
C ARG A 167 -10.54 7.15 2.12
N ALA A 168 -9.91 5.97 2.15
CA ALA A 168 -10.04 5.05 3.30
C ALA A 168 -9.53 5.66 4.60
N VAL A 169 -8.45 6.47 4.54
CA VAL A 169 -7.96 7.22 5.72
C VAL A 169 -8.95 8.29 6.14
N ASP A 170 -9.55 9.06 5.20
CA ASP A 170 -10.62 10.02 5.50
C ASP A 170 -11.76 9.32 6.30
N VAL A 171 -12.18 8.13 5.86
CA VAL A 171 -13.24 7.33 6.49
C VAL A 171 -12.85 6.81 7.88
N ALA A 172 -11.65 6.28 8.02
CA ALA A 172 -11.14 5.78 9.30
C ALA A 172 -11.01 6.91 10.33
N ALA A 173 -10.46 8.06 9.93
CA ALA A 173 -10.25 9.23 10.79
C ALA A 173 -11.57 9.82 11.30
N ALA A 174 -12.67 9.69 10.55
CA ALA A 174 -14.00 10.14 10.93
C ALA A 174 -14.75 9.16 11.86
N HIS A 175 -14.24 7.93 12.03
CA HIS A 175 -14.94 6.92 12.82
C HIS A 175 -14.69 7.12 14.33
N PRO A 176 -15.76 7.12 15.19
CA PRO A 176 -15.64 7.48 16.61
C PRO A 176 -14.77 6.52 17.44
N ALA A 177 -14.53 5.30 16.98
CA ALA A 177 -13.64 4.34 17.65
C ALA A 177 -12.16 4.53 17.28
N VAL A 178 -11.82 5.44 16.36
CA VAL A 178 -10.45 5.68 15.87
C VAL A 178 -9.91 6.97 16.48
N ASP A 179 -8.71 6.89 17.01
CA ASP A 179 -7.92 8.07 17.34
C ASP A 179 -7.24 8.61 16.05
N ALA A 180 -7.77 9.71 15.54
CA ALA A 180 -7.30 10.33 14.30
C ALA A 180 -5.85 10.84 14.37
N GLU A 181 -5.30 11.03 15.57
CA GLU A 181 -3.90 11.41 15.77
C GLU A 181 -2.95 10.20 15.87
N ARG A 182 -3.48 8.97 15.76
CA ARG A 182 -2.70 7.74 15.83
C ARG A 182 -3.07 6.75 14.71
N ILE A 183 -3.12 7.24 13.46
CA ILE A 183 -3.35 6.41 12.27
C ILE A 183 -2.02 5.99 11.65
N VAL A 184 -1.87 4.71 11.37
CA VAL A 184 -0.66 4.08 10.80
C VAL A 184 -0.99 3.49 9.45
N ALA A 185 -0.21 3.81 8.41
CA ALA A 185 -0.30 3.11 7.12
C ALA A 185 0.54 1.83 7.15
N SER A 186 0.00 0.71 6.70
CA SER A 186 0.69 -0.58 6.73
C SER A 186 0.39 -1.41 5.49
N GLY A 187 1.40 -2.10 4.97
CA GLY A 187 1.23 -3.08 3.91
C GLY A 187 2.52 -3.69 3.42
N GLY A 188 2.40 -4.83 2.75
CA GLY A 188 3.52 -5.52 2.11
C GLY A 188 3.35 -5.55 0.59
N SER A 189 4.46 -5.56 -0.15
CA SER A 189 4.44 -5.60 -1.61
C SER A 189 3.65 -4.44 -2.21
N GLN A 190 2.61 -4.70 -3.00
CA GLN A 190 1.69 -3.66 -3.48
C GLN A 190 1.11 -2.85 -2.32
N GLY A 191 0.73 -3.51 -1.23
CA GLY A 191 0.26 -2.84 -0.02
C GLY A 191 1.30 -1.90 0.57
N GLY A 192 2.58 -2.25 0.52
CA GLY A 192 3.71 -1.41 0.93
C GLY A 192 3.85 -0.15 0.06
N GLY A 193 3.72 -0.29 -1.26
CA GLY A 193 3.70 0.85 -2.19
C GLY A 193 2.47 1.76 -1.98
N ILE A 194 1.30 1.16 -1.70
CA ILE A 194 0.07 1.93 -1.37
C ILE A 194 0.24 2.64 -0.02
N ALA A 195 0.77 1.97 1.01
CA ALA A 195 1.02 2.56 2.33
C ALA A 195 1.97 3.76 2.25
N GLN A 196 3.03 3.63 1.43
CA GLN A 196 3.99 4.69 1.17
C GLN A 196 3.34 5.90 0.49
N ALA A 197 2.50 5.67 -0.53
CA ALA A 197 1.76 6.73 -1.22
C ALA A 197 0.75 7.40 -0.27
N ALA A 198 -0.03 6.62 0.50
CA ALA A 198 -0.99 7.15 1.46
C ALA A 198 -0.31 8.00 2.55
N ALA A 199 0.85 7.55 3.07
CA ALA A 199 1.61 8.31 4.07
C ALA A 199 2.18 9.63 3.54
N ALA A 200 2.48 9.70 2.24
CA ALA A 200 2.92 10.93 1.59
C ALA A 200 1.77 11.89 1.26
N LEU A 201 0.56 11.37 1.03
CA LEU A 201 -0.57 12.13 0.52
C LEU A 201 -1.60 12.52 1.60
N HIS A 202 -1.61 11.87 2.76
CA HIS A 202 -2.62 12.11 3.80
C HIS A 202 -2.02 12.53 5.14
N PRO A 203 -2.37 13.73 5.66
CA PRO A 203 -1.74 14.30 6.87
C PRO A 203 -2.13 13.60 8.18
N SER A 204 -3.24 12.85 8.20
CA SER A 204 -3.64 12.09 9.40
C SER A 204 -2.80 10.81 9.62
N ILE A 205 -2.02 10.38 8.64
CA ILE A 205 -1.09 9.28 8.87
C ILE A 205 0.09 9.80 9.69
N LYS A 206 0.38 9.10 10.80
CA LYS A 206 1.41 9.49 11.77
C LYS A 206 2.59 8.53 11.82
N ALA A 207 2.45 7.36 11.22
CA ALA A 207 3.53 6.39 11.05
C ALA A 207 3.28 5.50 9.83
N ALA A 208 4.32 4.83 9.33
CA ALA A 208 4.20 3.91 8.21
C ALA A 208 5.00 2.62 8.45
N LEU A 209 4.39 1.48 8.15
CA LEU A 209 4.98 0.15 8.13
C LEU A 209 5.00 -0.34 6.68
N ILE A 210 6.17 -0.31 6.06
CA ILE A 210 6.34 -0.46 4.61
C ILE A 210 7.20 -1.70 4.33
N ASP A 211 6.55 -2.81 4.04
CA ASP A 211 7.26 -4.07 3.82
C ASP A 211 7.48 -4.34 2.33
N VAL A 212 8.74 -4.63 1.97
CA VAL A 212 9.15 -5.01 0.60
C VAL A 212 8.34 -4.28 -0.49
N PRO A 213 8.30 -2.92 -0.51
CA PRO A 213 7.34 -2.18 -1.30
C PRO A 213 7.48 -2.41 -2.81
N PHE A 214 6.39 -2.88 -3.42
CA PHE A 214 6.19 -2.90 -4.86
C PHE A 214 5.78 -1.50 -5.35
N LEU A 215 5.66 -1.27 -6.65
CA LEU A 215 5.35 0.03 -7.27
C LEU A 215 6.44 1.09 -6.99
N THR A 216 7.67 0.64 -6.90
CA THR A 216 8.80 1.47 -6.48
C THR A 216 9.96 1.29 -7.46
N TYR A 217 10.47 2.42 -7.97
CA TYR A 217 11.58 2.49 -8.92
C TYR A 217 11.33 1.60 -10.15
N PHE A 218 10.22 1.84 -10.83
CA PHE A 218 9.73 1.04 -11.94
C PHE A 218 10.78 0.74 -13.00
N ARG A 219 11.56 1.75 -13.43
CA ARG A 219 12.58 1.57 -14.47
C ARG A 219 13.62 0.53 -14.05
N ARG A 220 14.16 0.66 -12.85
CA ARG A 220 15.10 -0.30 -12.29
C ARG A 220 14.48 -1.70 -12.13
N ALA A 221 13.27 -1.76 -11.61
CA ALA A 221 12.59 -3.03 -11.36
C ALA A 221 12.40 -3.83 -12.65
N VAL A 222 11.87 -3.21 -13.72
CA VAL A 222 11.64 -3.92 -15.00
C VAL A 222 12.92 -4.39 -15.68
N GLU A 223 14.06 -3.80 -15.34
CA GLU A 223 15.37 -4.16 -15.91
C GLU A 223 16.03 -5.35 -15.19
N ILE A 224 15.76 -5.53 -13.89
CA ILE A 224 16.53 -6.51 -13.08
C ILE A 224 15.71 -7.68 -12.56
N THR A 225 14.36 -7.65 -12.65
CA THR A 225 13.54 -8.82 -12.29
C THR A 225 12.85 -9.43 -13.49
N ASP A 226 12.79 -10.76 -13.54
CA ASP A 226 12.05 -11.55 -14.51
C ASP A 226 10.67 -11.99 -13.96
N LYS A 227 10.22 -11.43 -12.84
CA LYS A 227 8.98 -11.83 -12.14
C LYS A 227 7.84 -10.87 -12.39
N ASP A 228 6.64 -11.43 -12.41
CA ASP A 228 5.42 -10.65 -12.31
C ASP A 228 5.29 -10.03 -10.90
N PRO A 229 4.64 -8.87 -10.79
CA PRO A 229 3.90 -8.12 -11.83
C PRO A 229 4.73 -7.13 -12.67
N TYR A 230 6.00 -6.86 -12.39
CA TYR A 230 6.80 -5.93 -13.21
C TYR A 230 6.92 -6.39 -14.67
N GLN A 231 6.93 -7.69 -14.92
CA GLN A 231 7.00 -8.24 -16.26
C GLN A 231 5.75 -8.01 -17.12
N GLU A 232 4.63 -7.59 -16.53
CA GLU A 232 3.47 -7.12 -17.31
C GLU A 232 3.84 -5.87 -18.15
N ILE A 233 4.65 -4.96 -17.58
CA ILE A 233 5.15 -3.76 -18.26
C ILE A 233 6.11 -4.15 -19.39
N VAL A 234 7.01 -5.09 -19.15
CA VAL A 234 7.97 -5.58 -20.15
C VAL A 234 7.24 -6.22 -21.33
N ARG A 235 6.25 -7.07 -21.07
CA ARG A 235 5.42 -7.69 -22.13
C ARG A 235 4.65 -6.63 -22.93
N PHE A 236 4.13 -5.60 -22.29
CA PHE A 236 3.47 -4.48 -22.97
C PHE A 236 4.45 -3.75 -23.90
N LEU A 237 5.63 -3.40 -23.40
CA LEU A 237 6.66 -2.68 -24.14
C LEU A 237 7.28 -3.53 -25.26
N SER A 238 7.35 -4.84 -25.14
CA SER A 238 7.89 -5.72 -26.17
C SER A 238 7.14 -5.63 -27.50
N THR A 239 5.88 -5.26 -27.43
CA THR A 239 4.96 -5.09 -28.58
C THR A 239 4.66 -3.63 -28.92
N ARG A 240 5.09 -2.67 -28.07
CA ARG A 240 4.84 -1.23 -28.21
C ARG A 240 6.09 -0.42 -27.85
N ARG A 241 7.18 -0.67 -28.56
CA ARG A 241 8.52 -0.14 -28.27
C ARG A 241 8.58 1.38 -28.31
N GLU A 242 7.83 1.99 -29.23
CA GLU A 242 7.71 3.44 -29.40
C GLU A 242 7.03 4.13 -28.21
N SER A 243 6.32 3.40 -27.38
CA SER A 243 5.59 3.94 -26.22
C SER A 243 6.42 3.99 -24.94
N ALA A 244 7.68 3.56 -24.95
CA ALA A 244 8.48 3.40 -23.72
C ALA A 244 8.58 4.69 -22.91
N GLU A 245 8.90 5.81 -23.55
CA GLU A 245 9.00 7.11 -22.86
C GLU A 245 7.66 7.54 -22.25
N GLN A 246 6.56 7.34 -22.98
CA GLN A 246 5.22 7.66 -22.49
C GLN A 246 4.82 6.78 -21.31
N VAL A 247 5.12 5.49 -21.36
CA VAL A 247 4.87 4.53 -20.27
C VAL A 247 5.63 4.95 -19.01
N PHE A 248 6.93 5.18 -19.09
CA PHE A 248 7.70 5.56 -17.92
C PHE A 248 7.35 6.96 -17.41
N ARG A 249 6.94 7.88 -18.29
CA ARG A 249 6.38 9.16 -17.86
C ARG A 249 5.07 8.96 -17.06
N THR A 250 4.18 8.09 -17.50
CA THR A 250 2.97 7.77 -16.73
C THR A 250 3.35 7.15 -15.38
N LEU A 251 4.21 6.15 -15.38
CA LEU A 251 4.63 5.44 -14.17
C LEU A 251 5.30 6.36 -13.14
N SER A 252 6.00 7.41 -13.58
CA SER A 252 6.69 8.33 -12.68
C SER A 252 5.74 9.11 -11.75
N TYR A 253 4.47 9.33 -12.13
CA TYR A 253 3.46 9.89 -11.23
C TYR A 253 3.05 8.93 -10.09
N PHE A 254 3.37 7.64 -10.23
CA PHE A 254 2.97 6.57 -9.32
C PHE A 254 4.16 5.85 -8.69
N ASP A 255 5.38 6.31 -8.98
CA ASP A 255 6.58 5.69 -8.48
C ASP A 255 6.79 5.96 -6.99
N GLY A 256 6.99 4.88 -6.24
CA GLY A 256 7.26 4.93 -4.81
C GLY A 256 8.41 5.86 -4.42
N LEU A 257 9.43 6.05 -5.27
CA LEU A 257 10.53 6.98 -4.99
C LEU A 257 10.03 8.42 -4.82
N ASN A 258 9.05 8.84 -5.63
CA ASN A 258 8.53 10.19 -5.58
C ASN A 258 7.65 10.41 -4.34
N PHE A 259 6.93 9.38 -3.89
CA PHE A 259 6.22 9.41 -2.61
C PHE A 259 7.18 9.36 -1.42
N ALA A 260 8.21 8.50 -1.46
CA ALA A 260 9.21 8.41 -0.40
C ALA A 260 9.91 9.75 -0.14
N ALA A 261 10.22 10.50 -1.19
CA ALA A 261 10.80 11.84 -1.06
C ALA A 261 9.86 12.87 -0.40
N ARG A 262 8.59 12.54 -0.18
CA ARG A 262 7.58 13.33 0.54
C ARG A 262 7.24 12.74 1.91
N GLY A 263 7.63 11.50 2.19
CA GLY A 263 7.40 10.84 3.47
C GLY A 263 8.12 11.55 4.61
N GLN A 264 7.38 12.04 5.60
CA GLN A 264 7.92 12.79 6.73
C GLN A 264 7.65 12.14 8.09
N VAL A 265 6.70 11.20 8.14
CA VAL A 265 6.34 10.50 9.37
C VAL A 265 7.37 9.41 9.70
N PRO A 266 7.47 8.96 10.97
CA PRO A 266 8.27 7.79 11.31
C PRO A 266 7.87 6.57 10.49
N ALA A 267 8.86 5.85 9.94
CA ALA A 267 8.62 4.69 9.10
C ALA A 267 9.54 3.51 9.45
N LEU A 268 8.96 2.32 9.48
CA LEU A 268 9.70 1.07 9.52
C LEU A 268 9.54 0.37 8.17
N TYR A 269 10.66 0.19 7.46
CA TYR A 269 10.73 -0.59 6.24
C TYR A 269 11.16 -2.03 6.52
N SER A 270 10.80 -2.96 5.64
CA SER A 270 11.50 -4.23 5.53
C SER A 270 12.04 -4.45 4.13
N VAL A 271 13.16 -5.17 4.06
CA VAL A 271 13.78 -5.62 2.81
C VAL A 271 14.27 -7.04 2.97
N ALA A 272 14.07 -7.87 1.94
CA ALA A 272 14.60 -9.23 1.90
C ALA A 272 15.62 -9.35 0.75
N LEU A 273 16.84 -9.76 1.08
CA LEU A 273 17.96 -9.69 0.10
C LEU A 273 17.85 -10.72 -1.04
N MET A 274 16.97 -11.72 -0.92
CA MET A 274 16.70 -12.71 -1.95
C MET A 274 15.35 -12.47 -2.65
N ASP A 275 14.72 -11.32 -2.45
CA ASP A 275 13.45 -10.99 -3.08
C ASP A 275 13.62 -10.65 -4.56
N GLN A 276 13.08 -11.52 -5.43
CA GLN A 276 13.10 -11.37 -6.88
C GLN A 276 11.86 -10.63 -7.43
N ILE A 277 10.87 -10.34 -6.60
CA ILE A 277 9.65 -9.63 -6.99
C ILE A 277 9.82 -8.13 -6.74
N CYS A 278 10.24 -7.77 -5.52
CA CYS A 278 10.61 -6.40 -5.17
C CYS A 278 12.11 -6.34 -4.86
N PRO A 279 12.95 -6.13 -5.89
CA PRO A 279 14.41 -6.20 -5.75
C PRO A 279 14.93 -5.29 -4.63
N PRO A 280 15.90 -5.73 -3.82
CA PRO A 280 16.43 -4.97 -2.70
C PRO A 280 16.84 -3.53 -3.03
N SER A 281 17.42 -3.29 -4.20
CA SER A 281 17.81 -1.94 -4.62
C SER A 281 16.62 -1.00 -4.82
N THR A 282 15.45 -1.50 -5.18
CA THR A 282 14.24 -0.65 -5.29
C THR A 282 13.71 -0.26 -3.92
N VAL A 283 13.76 -1.19 -2.96
CA VAL A 283 13.36 -0.95 -1.57
C VAL A 283 14.30 0.04 -0.88
N PHE A 284 15.62 -0.19 -0.99
CA PHE A 284 16.61 0.72 -0.41
C PHE A 284 16.58 2.11 -1.07
N ALA A 285 16.31 2.21 -2.37
CA ALA A 285 16.13 3.49 -3.02
C ALA A 285 14.98 4.29 -2.38
N ALA A 286 13.82 3.67 -2.13
CA ALA A 286 12.72 4.34 -1.43
C ALA A 286 13.09 4.68 0.01
N TYR A 287 13.63 3.72 0.76
CA TYR A 287 14.08 3.94 2.13
C TYR A 287 15.06 5.12 2.23
N ASN A 288 16.07 5.16 1.36
CA ASN A 288 17.09 6.22 1.39
C ASN A 288 16.50 7.59 1.02
N HIS A 289 15.47 7.65 0.16
CA HIS A 289 14.76 8.89 -0.17
C HIS A 289 13.75 9.35 0.90
N TRP A 290 13.31 8.47 1.81
CA TRP A 290 12.37 8.84 2.87
C TRP A 290 12.98 9.89 3.80
N ARG A 291 12.28 10.99 4.04
CA ARG A 291 12.81 12.17 4.77
C ARG A 291 12.58 12.12 6.27
N GLY A 292 11.50 11.48 6.71
CA GLY A 292 11.17 11.34 8.13
C GLY A 292 12.13 10.41 8.89
N PRO A 293 11.96 10.28 10.20
CA PRO A 293 12.62 9.23 10.97
C PRO A 293 12.35 7.86 10.35
N LYS A 294 13.37 7.03 10.19
CA LYS A 294 13.23 5.76 9.49
C LYS A 294 14.14 4.68 10.03
N GLU A 295 13.60 3.47 10.05
CA GLU A 295 14.32 2.25 10.36
C GLU A 295 14.07 1.23 9.24
N ILE A 296 14.99 0.27 9.04
CA ILE A 296 14.84 -0.80 8.08
C ILE A 296 15.27 -2.14 8.66
N SER A 297 14.38 -3.12 8.61
CA SER A 297 14.69 -4.52 8.93
C SER A 297 15.23 -5.20 7.68
N VAL A 298 16.46 -5.70 7.75
CA VAL A 298 17.10 -6.42 6.64
C VAL A 298 17.02 -7.92 6.90
N TRP A 299 16.40 -8.67 5.97
CA TRP A 299 16.21 -10.12 6.03
C TRP A 299 17.12 -10.82 5.01
N PRO A 300 18.33 -11.25 5.41
CA PRO A 300 19.35 -11.69 4.45
C PRO A 300 18.98 -12.97 3.68
N TRP A 301 18.19 -13.84 4.29
CA TRP A 301 17.91 -15.20 3.80
C TRP A 301 16.45 -15.39 3.36
N ASN A 302 15.68 -14.29 3.32
CA ASN A 302 14.26 -14.29 2.98
C ASN A 302 14.04 -13.82 1.54
N GLY A 303 12.91 -14.24 0.98
CA GLY A 303 12.40 -13.78 -0.30
C GLY A 303 11.28 -12.75 -0.11
N HIS A 304 10.27 -12.82 -0.99
CA HIS A 304 9.19 -11.82 -1.02
C HIS A 304 8.29 -11.77 0.23
N GLU A 305 8.37 -12.75 1.11
CA GLU A 305 7.68 -12.73 2.40
C GLU A 305 8.21 -11.67 3.39
N GLY A 306 9.36 -11.05 3.08
CA GLY A 306 9.86 -9.87 3.80
C GLY A 306 10.11 -10.07 5.30
N GLY A 307 10.51 -11.30 5.72
CA GLY A 307 10.68 -11.65 7.13
C GLY A 307 9.43 -12.26 7.80
N GLY A 308 8.26 -12.19 7.14
CA GLY A 308 7.03 -12.85 7.59
C GLY A 308 6.67 -12.53 9.05
N GLY A 309 6.46 -13.57 9.88
CA GLY A 309 6.09 -13.39 11.29
C GLY A 309 7.14 -12.65 12.13
N PHE A 310 8.43 -12.79 11.82
CA PHE A 310 9.50 -12.03 12.51
C PHE A 310 9.35 -10.53 12.25
N GLN A 311 9.05 -10.13 11.02
CA GLN A 311 8.80 -8.72 10.68
C GLN A 311 7.55 -8.20 11.41
N THR A 312 6.49 -9.00 11.50
CA THR A 312 5.27 -8.61 12.24
C THR A 312 5.57 -8.34 13.71
N GLU A 313 6.41 -9.14 14.37
CA GLU A 313 6.82 -8.89 15.74
C GLU A 313 7.64 -7.60 15.87
N GLU A 314 8.56 -7.32 14.95
CA GLU A 314 9.29 -6.04 14.93
C GLU A 314 8.36 -4.85 14.76
N GLN A 315 7.35 -4.95 13.90
CA GLN A 315 6.34 -3.90 13.71
C GLN A 315 5.54 -3.65 15.00
N ILE A 316 5.13 -4.70 15.71
CA ILE A 316 4.42 -4.56 16.99
C ILE A 316 5.30 -3.82 17.99
N ARG A 317 6.58 -4.22 18.15
CA ARG A 317 7.52 -3.55 19.06
C ARG A 317 7.76 -2.10 18.67
N TYR A 318 7.93 -1.84 17.37
CA TYR A 318 8.14 -0.50 16.84
C TYR A 318 6.97 0.43 17.16
N LEU A 319 5.73 0.01 16.83
CA LEU A 319 4.54 0.83 17.10
C LEU A 319 4.28 0.99 18.59
N HIS A 320 4.50 -0.07 19.39
CA HIS A 320 4.35 0.04 20.84
C HIS A 320 5.26 1.12 21.43
N LYS A 321 6.53 1.14 21.02
CA LYS A 321 7.49 2.18 21.44
C LYS A 321 7.07 3.56 20.93
N LEU A 322 6.77 3.69 19.65
CA LEU A 322 6.45 4.95 19.02
C LEU A 322 5.18 5.60 19.58
N LEU A 323 4.12 4.82 19.83
CA LEU A 323 2.82 5.31 20.29
C LEU A 323 2.71 5.41 21.81
N ALA A 324 3.66 4.87 22.58
CA ALA A 324 3.75 5.05 24.04
C ALA A 324 4.50 6.32 24.44
N GLU A 325 5.34 6.86 23.56
CA GLU A 325 6.15 8.07 23.79
C GLU A 325 5.44 9.35 23.33
N GLY A 326 4.30 9.28 22.68
CA GLY A 326 3.46 10.39 22.22
C GLY A 326 2.15 10.50 22.98
#